data_85785fd99ba2d52a5fbcba56e468c981
#
_entry.id   85785fd99ba2d52a5fbcba56e468c981
#
_cell.length_a   1.000
_cell.length_b   1.000
_cell.length_c   1.000
_cell.angle_alpha   90.00
_cell.angle_beta   90.00
_cell.angle_gamma   90.00
#
_symmetry.space_group_name_H-M   'P 1'
#
loop_
_entity.id
_entity.type
_entity.pdbx_description
1 polymer ?
#
loop_
_entity_poly.entity_id
_entity_poly.type
_entity_poly.pdbx_seq_one_letter_code
_entity_poly.pdbx_strand_id
1 'polypeptide(L)'
;MEGLLFLAHRIPFPPNKGDKIRSFHLLRHLSAHYLIHLGAFVDDPDDWQYRDPLKPYCASIKLLPMHSRRAKLASLTGLLTGEALTLPYYRNRELAAWAKRLADAGTVTRGLAYSSAMAQFMPAGLTRRVIDMVDVDSDKWTQYAATQRWPLS
;
A
#
# COMPACT_ATOMS: atom_id res chain seq x y z
N MET A 1 -16.96 6.89 15.67
CA MET A 1 -15.54 6.58 15.35
C MET A 1 -15.14 7.37 14.11
N GLU A 2 -13.93 7.92 14.09
CA GLU A 2 -13.42 8.63 12.91
C GLU A 2 -13.04 7.66 11.79
N GLY A 3 -13.16 8.10 10.54
CA GLY A 3 -12.72 7.34 9.37
C GLY A 3 -11.20 7.39 9.19
N LEU A 4 -10.60 6.22 8.97
CA LEU A 4 -9.18 6.07 8.68
C LEU A 4 -8.99 5.40 7.30
N LEU A 5 -8.30 6.07 6.39
CA LEU A 5 -7.83 5.49 5.15
C LEU A 5 -6.59 4.63 5.43
N PHE A 6 -6.69 3.31 5.24
CA PHE A 6 -5.58 2.38 5.37
C PHE A 6 -5.17 1.89 3.99
N LEU A 7 -3.98 2.28 3.55
CA LEU A 7 -3.44 1.93 2.23
C LEU A 7 -2.32 0.91 2.38
N ALA A 8 -2.49 -0.29 1.85
CA ALA A 8 -1.50 -1.36 1.89
C ALA A 8 -1.07 -1.77 0.48
N HIS A 9 0.24 -2.01 0.29
CA HIS A 9 0.77 -2.40 -1.02
C HIS A 9 0.33 -3.81 -1.43
N ARG A 10 -0.17 -4.59 -0.47
CA ARG A 10 -0.69 -5.94 -0.69
C ARG A 10 -1.86 -6.21 0.27
N ILE A 11 -2.80 -7.05 -0.15
CA ILE A 11 -3.92 -7.50 0.70
C ILE A 11 -3.39 -8.06 2.03
N PRO A 12 -3.87 -7.58 3.21
CA PRO A 12 -3.31 -7.98 4.50
C PRO A 12 -3.58 -9.43 4.92
N PHE A 13 -4.57 -10.07 4.32
CA PHE A 13 -4.99 -11.42 4.68
C PHE A 13 -4.73 -12.42 3.53
N PRO A 14 -4.38 -13.72 3.81
CA PRO A 14 -4.11 -14.30 5.11
C PRO A 14 -2.75 -13.83 5.66
N PRO A 15 -2.58 -13.78 7.00
CA PRO A 15 -1.32 -13.36 7.62
C PRO A 15 -0.28 -14.51 7.61
N ASN A 16 0.16 -14.89 6.41
CA ASN A 16 1.08 -16.01 6.14
C ASN A 16 2.48 -15.58 5.66
N LYS A 17 2.68 -14.29 5.43
CA LYS A 17 3.96 -13.69 5.05
C LYS A 17 4.24 -12.50 5.98
N GLY A 18 5.52 -12.17 6.21
CA GLY A 18 5.91 -11.17 7.21
C GLY A 18 5.21 -9.81 7.04
N ASP A 19 5.13 -9.30 5.81
CA ASP A 19 4.44 -8.05 5.48
C ASP A 19 2.91 -8.13 5.70
N LYS A 20 2.28 -9.27 5.36
CA LYS A 20 0.85 -9.52 5.60
C LYS A 20 0.54 -9.70 7.08
N ILE A 21 1.41 -10.39 7.84
CA ILE A 21 1.24 -10.58 9.29
C ILE A 21 1.19 -9.21 9.97
N ARG A 22 2.18 -8.35 9.71
CA ARG A 22 2.27 -7.03 10.33
C ARG A 22 1.11 -6.14 9.91
N SER A 23 0.81 -6.04 8.63
CA SER A 23 -0.29 -5.20 8.13
C SER A 23 -1.65 -5.66 8.63
N PHE A 24 -1.90 -6.97 8.73
CA PHE A 24 -3.15 -7.50 9.26
C PHE A 24 -3.32 -7.20 10.75
N HIS A 25 -2.29 -7.42 11.57
CA HIS A 25 -2.37 -7.12 13.00
C HIS A 25 -2.55 -5.62 13.26
N LEU A 26 -1.92 -4.77 12.46
CA LEU A 26 -2.09 -3.33 12.52
C LEU A 26 -3.53 -2.92 12.13
N LEU A 27 -4.04 -3.46 11.02
CA LEU A 27 -5.43 -3.28 10.58
C LEU A 27 -6.41 -3.67 11.69
N ARG A 28 -6.26 -4.87 12.24
CA ARG A 28 -7.10 -5.41 13.32
C ARG A 28 -7.06 -4.53 14.57
N HIS A 29 -5.88 -4.07 14.97
CA HIS A 29 -5.75 -3.17 16.12
C HIS A 29 -6.45 -1.84 15.87
N LEU A 30 -6.22 -1.22 14.72
CA LEU A 30 -6.81 0.07 14.37
C LEU A 30 -8.33 0.00 14.19
N SER A 31 -8.88 -1.13 13.74
CA SER A 31 -10.33 -1.31 13.58
C SER A 31 -11.12 -1.24 14.90
N ALA A 32 -10.46 -1.43 16.05
CA ALA A 32 -11.07 -1.20 17.36
C ALA A 32 -11.27 0.29 17.67
N HIS A 33 -10.59 1.20 16.95
CA HIS A 33 -10.56 2.63 17.26
C HIS A 33 -11.10 3.51 16.13
N TYR A 34 -11.09 3.00 14.88
CA TYR A 34 -11.42 3.74 13.67
C TYR A 34 -12.34 2.95 12.75
N LEU A 35 -13.13 3.67 11.95
CA LEU A 35 -13.81 3.11 10.78
C LEU A 35 -12.79 2.99 9.64
N ILE A 36 -12.31 1.77 9.38
CA ILE A 36 -11.24 1.54 8.42
C ILE A 36 -11.78 1.48 6.99
N HIS A 37 -11.21 2.28 6.11
CA HIS A 37 -11.38 2.21 4.66
C HIS A 37 -10.11 1.66 4.05
N LEU A 38 -10.11 0.36 3.72
CA LEU A 38 -8.94 -0.37 3.24
C LEU A 38 -8.80 -0.25 1.73
N GLY A 39 -7.67 0.26 1.27
CA GLY A 39 -7.23 0.22 -0.14
C GLY A 39 -5.98 -0.65 -0.28
N ALA A 40 -6.03 -1.70 -1.10
CA ALA A 40 -4.88 -2.59 -1.27
C ALA A 40 -4.83 -3.23 -2.68
N PHE A 41 -3.66 -3.74 -3.04
CA PHE A 41 -3.47 -4.53 -4.24
C PHE A 41 -3.50 -6.03 -3.94
N VAL A 42 -3.93 -6.80 -4.94
CA VAL A 42 -3.93 -8.26 -4.95
C VAL A 42 -2.95 -8.70 -6.01
N ASP A 43 -1.82 -9.25 -5.59
CA ASP A 43 -0.74 -9.72 -6.46
C ASP A 43 -0.85 -11.22 -6.80
N ASP A 44 -1.51 -11.99 -5.94
CA ASP A 44 -1.81 -13.41 -6.15
C ASP A 44 -3.31 -13.57 -6.46
N PRO A 45 -3.68 -14.14 -7.62
CA PRO A 45 -5.07 -14.37 -7.96
C PRO A 45 -5.87 -15.15 -6.90
N ASP A 46 -5.22 -16.05 -6.17
CA ASP A 46 -5.87 -16.85 -5.14
C ASP A 46 -6.23 -16.00 -3.90
N ASP A 47 -5.61 -14.85 -3.73
CA ASP A 47 -5.88 -13.97 -2.59
C ASP A 47 -7.22 -13.22 -2.70
N TRP A 48 -7.90 -13.21 -3.86
CA TRP A 48 -9.24 -12.58 -4.01
C TRP A 48 -10.30 -13.18 -3.08
N GLN A 49 -10.21 -14.48 -2.77
CA GLN A 49 -11.10 -15.16 -1.83
C GLN A 49 -11.05 -14.58 -0.41
N TYR A 50 -9.97 -13.88 -0.08
CA TYR A 50 -9.74 -13.35 1.28
C TYR A 50 -10.32 -11.94 1.49
N ARG A 51 -11.11 -11.43 0.56
CA ARG A 51 -11.85 -10.18 0.77
C ARG A 51 -12.85 -10.28 1.92
N ASP A 52 -13.58 -11.39 1.99
CA ASP A 52 -14.66 -11.57 2.96
C ASP A 52 -14.15 -11.66 4.41
N PRO A 53 -13.06 -12.34 4.73
CA PRO A 53 -12.43 -12.32 6.04
C PRO A 53 -12.00 -10.92 6.54
N LEU A 54 -11.84 -9.95 5.65
CA LEU A 54 -11.48 -8.56 6.03
C LEU A 54 -12.70 -7.68 6.36
N LYS A 55 -13.91 -8.07 5.94
CA LYS A 55 -15.15 -7.29 6.17
C LYS A 55 -15.39 -6.92 7.64
N PRO A 56 -15.16 -7.80 8.64
CA PRO A 56 -15.37 -7.46 10.05
C PRO A 56 -14.52 -6.30 10.55
N TYR A 57 -13.41 -6.00 9.88
CA TYR A 57 -12.44 -4.99 10.29
C TYR A 57 -12.54 -3.68 9.50
N CYS A 58 -13.36 -3.66 8.43
CA CYS A 58 -13.35 -2.55 7.48
C CYS A 58 -14.77 -2.03 7.21
N ALA A 59 -14.95 -0.72 7.24
CA ALA A 59 -16.16 -0.04 6.79
C ALA A 59 -16.30 -0.11 5.26
N SER A 60 -15.18 -0.06 4.53
CA SER A 60 -15.14 -0.31 3.09
C SER A 60 -13.81 -0.93 2.65
N ILE A 61 -13.85 -1.69 1.56
CA ILE A 61 -12.67 -2.40 1.03
C ILE A 61 -12.60 -2.16 -0.47
N LYS A 62 -11.48 -1.58 -0.92
CA LYS A 62 -11.11 -1.42 -2.32
C LYS A 62 -9.88 -2.27 -2.63
N LEU A 63 -10.10 -3.40 -3.30
CA LEU A 63 -9.03 -4.26 -3.79
C LEU A 63 -8.86 -4.08 -5.29
N LEU A 64 -7.63 -4.01 -5.75
CA LEU A 64 -7.27 -3.86 -7.16
C LEU A 64 -6.24 -4.90 -7.57
N PRO A 65 -6.37 -5.47 -8.79
CA PRO A 65 -5.39 -6.44 -9.26
C PRO A 65 -4.03 -5.78 -9.49
N MET A 66 -2.97 -6.47 -9.09
CA MET A 66 -1.61 -6.10 -9.45
C MET A 66 -1.19 -6.82 -10.73
N HIS A 67 -1.12 -6.11 -11.84
CA HIS A 67 -0.63 -6.65 -13.11
C HIS A 67 0.89 -6.59 -13.17
N SER A 68 1.58 -7.56 -12.58
CA SER A 68 3.04 -7.58 -12.41
C SER A 68 3.84 -7.33 -13.70
N ARG A 69 3.41 -7.84 -14.85
CA ARG A 69 4.10 -7.62 -16.15
C ARG A 69 3.99 -6.17 -16.63
N ARG A 70 2.77 -5.59 -16.57
CA ARG A 70 2.55 -4.18 -16.94
C ARG A 70 3.19 -3.22 -15.94
N ALA A 71 3.14 -3.57 -14.65
CA ALA A 71 3.77 -2.80 -13.59
C ALA A 71 5.29 -2.75 -13.72
N LYS A 72 5.94 -3.87 -14.10
CA LYS A 72 7.38 -3.93 -14.38
C LYS A 72 7.77 -3.07 -15.58
N LEU A 73 6.98 -3.09 -16.67
CA LEU A 73 7.23 -2.21 -17.83
C LEU A 73 7.02 -0.74 -17.46
N ALA A 74 5.99 -0.43 -16.68
CA ALA A 74 5.75 0.94 -16.20
C ALA A 74 6.87 1.42 -15.25
N SER A 75 7.49 0.54 -14.46
CA SER A 75 8.60 0.92 -13.57
C SER A 75 9.82 1.42 -14.34
N LEU A 76 10.04 0.95 -15.59
CA LEU A 76 11.14 1.42 -16.42
C LEU A 76 11.03 2.91 -16.79
N THR A 77 9.81 3.48 -16.78
CA THR A 77 9.64 4.92 -17.01
C THR A 77 10.25 5.76 -15.88
N GLY A 78 10.36 5.21 -14.67
CA GLY A 78 11.04 5.85 -13.54
C GLY A 78 12.52 6.13 -13.79
N LEU A 79 13.19 5.29 -14.61
CA LEU A 79 14.59 5.51 -15.02
C LEU A 79 14.75 6.78 -15.88
N LEU A 80 13.72 7.14 -16.65
CA LEU A 80 13.72 8.33 -17.51
C LEU A 80 13.34 9.60 -16.73
N THR A 81 12.56 9.48 -15.66
CA THR A 81 12.04 10.61 -14.88
C THR A 81 12.80 10.85 -13.58
N GLY A 82 13.73 9.95 -13.20
CA GLY A 82 14.44 10.02 -11.91
C GLY A 82 13.55 9.67 -10.69
N GLU A 83 12.34 9.15 -10.92
CA GLU A 83 11.47 8.68 -9.86
C GLU A 83 11.91 7.29 -9.34
N ALA A 84 11.67 7.02 -8.06
CA ALA A 84 11.88 5.69 -7.51
C ALA A 84 11.01 4.66 -8.26
N LEU A 85 11.61 3.56 -8.73
CA LEU A 85 10.96 2.54 -9.57
C LEU A 85 9.68 1.95 -8.96
N THR A 86 9.56 1.98 -7.65
CA THR A 86 8.37 1.50 -6.91
C THR A 86 7.14 2.39 -7.10
N LEU A 87 7.31 3.69 -7.35
CA LEU A 87 6.18 4.61 -7.56
C LEU A 87 5.42 4.30 -8.85
N PRO A 88 6.06 4.24 -10.05
CA PRO A 88 5.38 3.82 -11.27
C PRO A 88 4.82 2.40 -11.19
N TYR A 89 5.50 1.49 -10.48
CA TYR A 89 5.06 0.10 -10.31
C TYR A 89 3.68 -0.02 -9.68
N TYR A 90 3.38 0.79 -8.62
CA TYR A 90 2.10 0.79 -7.93
C TYR A 90 1.12 1.84 -8.45
N ARG A 91 1.50 2.69 -9.40
CA ARG A 91 0.65 3.79 -9.88
C ARG A 91 -0.70 3.28 -10.39
N ASN A 92 -1.78 3.76 -9.78
CA ASN A 92 -3.14 3.35 -10.12
C ASN A 92 -4.11 4.51 -9.91
N ARG A 93 -4.74 4.95 -11.02
CA ARG A 93 -5.68 6.09 -11.01
C ARG A 93 -6.97 5.78 -10.25
N GLU A 94 -7.41 4.52 -10.28
CA GLU A 94 -8.65 4.10 -9.62
C GLU A 94 -8.53 4.15 -8.10
N LEU A 95 -7.39 3.68 -7.54
CA LEU A 95 -7.11 3.76 -6.11
C LEU A 95 -6.97 5.22 -5.67
N ALA A 96 -6.24 6.04 -6.43
CA ALA A 96 -6.07 7.46 -6.14
C ALA A 96 -7.43 8.20 -6.13
N ALA A 97 -8.28 7.96 -7.13
CA ALA A 97 -9.60 8.57 -7.22
C ALA A 97 -10.52 8.11 -6.08
N TRP A 98 -10.47 6.83 -5.69
CA TRP A 98 -11.24 6.30 -4.58
C TRP A 98 -10.81 6.95 -3.24
N ALA A 99 -9.51 6.99 -2.96
CA ALA A 99 -8.99 7.63 -1.76
C ALA A 99 -9.35 9.11 -1.69
N LYS A 100 -9.23 9.83 -2.83
CA LYS A 100 -9.59 11.24 -2.93
C LYS A 100 -11.08 11.45 -2.65
N ARG A 101 -11.99 10.65 -3.22
CA ARG A 101 -13.44 10.77 -2.96
C ARG A 101 -13.78 10.61 -1.48
N LEU A 102 -13.14 9.66 -0.78
CA LEU A 102 -13.36 9.47 0.66
C LEU A 102 -12.93 10.69 1.48
N ALA A 103 -11.82 11.31 1.12
CA ALA A 103 -11.33 12.51 1.79
C ALA A 103 -12.19 13.74 1.46
N ASP A 104 -12.55 13.95 0.19
CA ASP A 104 -13.40 15.07 -0.25
C ASP A 104 -14.80 15.01 0.39
N ALA A 105 -15.34 13.80 0.61
CA ALA A 105 -16.60 13.58 1.29
C ALA A 105 -16.51 13.69 2.84
N GLY A 106 -15.32 13.93 3.39
CA GLY A 106 -15.11 13.94 4.84
C GLY A 106 -15.28 12.57 5.51
N THR A 107 -15.39 11.49 4.73
CA THR A 107 -15.54 10.14 5.25
C THR A 107 -14.29 9.67 5.98
N VAL A 108 -13.12 10.10 5.53
CA VAL A 108 -11.84 9.86 6.18
C VAL A 108 -11.15 11.18 6.48
N THR A 109 -10.61 11.30 7.69
CA THR A 109 -9.86 12.48 8.16
C THR A 109 -8.39 12.16 8.39
N ARG A 110 -8.06 10.88 8.48
CA ARG A 110 -6.72 10.36 8.77
C ARG A 110 -6.32 9.34 7.71
N GLY A 111 -5.01 9.20 7.48
CA GLY A 111 -4.49 8.22 6.55
C GLY A 111 -3.24 7.53 7.08
N LEU A 112 -3.16 6.23 6.83
CA LEU A 112 -2.00 5.40 7.06
C LEU A 112 -1.61 4.69 5.76
N ALA A 113 -0.42 4.97 5.27
CA ALA A 113 0.19 4.24 4.16
C ALA A 113 1.15 3.19 4.72
N TYR A 114 0.85 1.93 4.48
CA TYR A 114 1.72 0.81 4.81
C TYR A 114 2.58 0.47 3.59
N SER A 115 3.86 0.83 3.64
CA SER A 115 4.85 0.93 2.57
C SER A 115 4.93 2.33 1.95
N SER A 116 6.16 2.78 1.71
CA SER A 116 6.47 4.08 1.10
C SER A 116 5.77 4.31 -0.24
N ALA A 117 5.67 3.27 -1.09
CA ALA A 117 5.02 3.34 -2.38
C ALA A 117 3.52 3.69 -2.30
N MET A 118 2.86 3.38 -1.18
CA MET A 118 1.44 3.67 -0.96
C MET A 118 1.18 5.13 -0.58
N ALA A 119 2.20 5.87 -0.18
CA ALA A 119 2.09 7.28 0.15
C ALA A 119 1.61 8.14 -1.03
N GLN A 120 1.87 7.72 -2.28
CA GLN A 120 1.41 8.40 -3.50
C GLN A 120 -0.12 8.51 -3.61
N PHE A 121 -0.86 7.65 -2.90
CA PHE A 121 -2.33 7.64 -2.89
C PHE A 121 -2.94 8.41 -1.72
N MET A 122 -2.08 9.01 -0.87
CA MET A 122 -2.53 9.73 0.31
C MET A 122 -3.09 11.11 -0.08
N PRO A 123 -4.41 11.37 0.10
CA PRO A 123 -4.99 12.66 -0.23
C PRO A 123 -4.39 13.81 0.59
N ALA A 124 -4.22 14.97 -0.04
CA ALA A 124 -3.68 16.16 0.62
C ALA A 124 -4.60 16.71 1.73
N GLY A 125 -5.92 16.52 1.59
CA GLY A 125 -6.94 17.05 2.53
C GLY A 125 -7.06 16.32 3.86
N LEU A 126 -6.27 15.28 4.12
CA LEU A 126 -6.28 14.58 5.40
C LEU A 126 -5.60 15.41 6.49
N THR A 127 -6.22 15.45 7.69
CA THR A 127 -5.69 16.18 8.85
C THR A 127 -4.44 15.53 9.45
N ARG A 128 -4.35 14.20 9.38
CA ARG A 128 -3.18 13.45 9.81
C ARG A 128 -2.82 12.38 8.80
N ARG A 129 -1.54 12.28 8.48
CA ARG A 129 -0.97 11.30 7.55
C ARG A 129 0.23 10.62 8.21
N VAL A 130 0.22 9.29 8.20
CA VAL A 130 1.31 8.46 8.71
C VAL A 130 1.79 7.55 7.58
N ILE A 131 3.09 7.43 7.43
CA ILE A 131 3.71 6.52 6.47
C ILE A 131 4.55 5.54 7.29
N ASP A 132 4.17 4.27 7.25
CA ASP A 132 5.02 3.18 7.75
C ASP A 132 5.90 2.72 6.58
N MET A 133 7.18 2.98 6.65
CA MET A 133 8.13 2.66 5.58
C MET A 133 8.34 1.16 5.41
N VAL A 134 7.99 0.36 6.43
CA VAL A 134 8.14 -1.11 6.50
C VAL A 134 9.60 -1.55 6.49
N ASP A 135 10.34 -1.14 5.47
CA ASP A 135 11.76 -1.40 5.27
C ASP A 135 12.48 -0.12 4.85
N VAL A 136 13.72 0.03 5.28
CA VAL A 136 14.62 1.08 4.77
C VAL A 136 15.34 0.53 3.54
N ASP A 137 14.70 0.64 2.37
CA ASP A 137 15.21 0.08 1.10
C ASP A 137 16.61 0.60 0.76
N SER A 138 16.95 1.85 1.11
CA SER A 138 18.28 2.42 0.90
C SER A 138 19.38 1.60 1.59
N ASP A 139 19.14 1.13 2.80
CA ASP A 139 20.13 0.35 3.55
C ASP A 139 20.31 -1.05 2.96
N LYS A 140 19.21 -1.66 2.46
CA LYS A 140 19.28 -2.93 1.74
C LYS A 140 20.12 -2.82 0.48
N TRP A 141 19.89 -1.79 -0.33
CA TRP A 141 20.65 -1.58 -1.56
C TRP A 141 22.12 -1.30 -1.28
N THR A 142 22.44 -0.53 -0.25
CA THR A 142 23.81 -0.28 0.19
C THR A 142 24.50 -1.58 0.63
N GLN A 143 23.81 -2.44 1.39
CA GLN A 143 24.34 -3.75 1.79
C GLN A 143 24.53 -4.68 0.60
N TYR A 144 23.58 -4.75 -0.34
CA TYR A 144 23.71 -5.54 -1.57
C TYR A 144 24.86 -5.04 -2.45
N ALA A 145 24.99 -3.72 -2.62
CA ALA A 145 26.10 -3.14 -3.38
C ALA A 145 27.47 -3.48 -2.78
N ALA A 146 27.55 -3.58 -1.46
CA ALA A 146 28.79 -3.95 -0.75
C ALA A 146 29.12 -5.46 -0.87
N THR A 147 28.11 -6.32 -1.04
CA THR A 147 28.28 -7.79 -1.02
C THR A 147 28.27 -8.43 -2.41
N GLN A 148 27.69 -7.78 -3.41
CA GLN A 148 27.63 -8.30 -4.78
C GLN A 148 28.81 -7.80 -5.63
N ARG A 149 29.42 -8.72 -6.40
CA ARG A 149 30.47 -8.35 -7.36
C ARG A 149 29.83 -7.78 -8.64
N TRP A 150 30.47 -6.73 -9.20
CA TRP A 150 30.09 -6.21 -10.52
C TRP A 150 29.88 -7.36 -11.53
N PRO A 151 28.81 -7.34 -12.39
CA PRO A 151 28.01 -6.17 -12.79
C PRO A 151 26.72 -5.93 -11.98
N LEU A 152 26.52 -6.55 -10.84
CA LEU A 152 25.28 -6.45 -10.04
C LEU A 152 25.44 -5.54 -8.80
N SER A 153 26.59 -4.86 -8.67
CA SER A 153 26.83 -3.88 -7.59
C SER A 153 26.33 -2.49 -7.92
#